data_e7cb77ebee07a1bdf3f7682861591f3a
#
_entry.id   e7cb77ebee07a1bdf3f7682861591f3a
#
_cell.length_a   1.000
_cell.length_b   1.000
_cell.length_c   1.000
_cell.angle_alpha   90.00
_cell.angle_beta   90.00
_cell.angle_gamma   90.00
#
_symmetry.space_group_name_H-M   'P 1'
#
loop_
_entity.id
_entity.type
_entity.pdbx_description
1 polymer ?
#
loop_
_entity_poly.entity_id
_entity_poly.type
_entity_poly.pdbx_seq_one_letter_code
_entity_poly.pdbx_strand_id
1 'polypeptide(L)'
;MSNILIAGGGAAGMAAAVFAAEKGCQVHLFEKNEKLGKKLFITGKGRCNFTNDCPEEDFFASVVSNPKFLYSSLYGFNCQASIAFFENLGVPVKVERGNRAFPASDHSSDIIRALERRLRELGVKISLNTEVREVFCREGRAAGLVLKD
;
A
#
# COMPACT_ATOMS: atom_id res chain seq x y z
N MET A 1 -22.77 -6.44 -0.21
CA MET A 1 -21.31 -6.55 -0.33
C MET A 1 -20.85 -5.42 -1.22
N SER A 2 -19.92 -4.59 -0.77
CA SER A 2 -19.45 -3.44 -1.56
C SER A 2 -18.38 -3.85 -2.56
N ASN A 3 -18.46 -3.32 -3.79
CA ASN A 3 -17.43 -3.51 -4.82
C ASN A 3 -16.46 -2.33 -4.80
N ILE A 4 -15.18 -2.60 -4.73
CA ILE A 4 -14.13 -1.59 -4.72
C ILE A 4 -13.20 -1.82 -5.91
N LEU A 5 -13.02 -0.77 -6.72
CA LEU A 5 -12.07 -0.75 -7.84
C LEU A 5 -10.87 0.12 -7.44
N ILE A 6 -9.67 -0.41 -7.60
CA ILE A 6 -8.44 0.29 -7.22
C ILE A 6 -7.56 0.45 -8.47
N ALA A 7 -7.21 1.69 -8.76
CA ALA A 7 -6.30 2.03 -9.86
C ALA A 7 -4.87 2.19 -9.34
N GLY A 8 -3.97 1.32 -9.77
CA GLY A 8 -2.56 1.31 -9.42
C GLY A 8 -2.17 0.28 -8.36
N GLY A 9 -1.29 -0.63 -8.72
CA GLY A 9 -0.74 -1.69 -7.88
C GLY A 9 0.56 -1.32 -7.16
N GLY A 10 0.71 -0.04 -6.76
CA GLY A 10 1.80 0.41 -5.90
C GLY A 10 1.53 0.12 -4.43
N ALA A 11 2.39 0.63 -3.52
CA ALA A 11 2.27 0.44 -2.08
C ALA A 11 0.88 0.81 -1.55
N ALA A 12 0.39 2.00 -1.88
CA ALA A 12 -0.91 2.49 -1.43
C ALA A 12 -2.07 1.64 -1.95
N GLY A 13 -2.05 1.28 -3.25
CA GLY A 13 -3.12 0.47 -3.85
C GLY A 13 -3.15 -0.95 -3.31
N MET A 14 -2.00 -1.58 -3.12
CA MET A 14 -1.93 -2.92 -2.52
C MET A 14 -2.42 -2.91 -1.06
N ALA A 15 -1.99 -1.92 -0.25
CA ALA A 15 -2.46 -1.79 1.13
C ALA A 15 -3.97 -1.53 1.19
N ALA A 16 -4.48 -0.60 0.37
CA ALA A 16 -5.92 -0.33 0.29
C ALA A 16 -6.72 -1.57 -0.09
N ALA A 17 -6.21 -2.38 -1.04
CA ALA A 17 -6.84 -3.61 -1.45
C ALA A 17 -6.90 -4.65 -0.33
N VAL A 18 -5.80 -4.81 0.43
CA VAL A 18 -5.76 -5.71 1.59
C VAL A 18 -6.80 -5.29 2.62
N PHE A 19 -6.76 -4.03 3.07
CA PHE A 19 -7.69 -3.56 4.11
C PHE A 19 -9.15 -3.58 3.68
N ALA A 20 -9.45 -3.29 2.43
CA ALA A 20 -10.81 -3.36 1.91
C ALA A 20 -11.32 -4.81 1.86
N ALA A 21 -10.49 -5.74 1.39
CA ALA A 21 -10.85 -7.15 1.31
C ALA A 21 -11.00 -7.80 2.69
N GLU A 22 -10.15 -7.44 3.68
CA GLU A 22 -10.29 -7.86 5.07
C GLU A 22 -11.60 -7.41 5.72
N LYS A 23 -12.19 -6.31 5.24
CA LYS A 23 -13.51 -5.84 5.63
C LYS A 23 -14.66 -6.48 4.84
N GLY A 24 -14.38 -7.52 4.05
CA GLY A 24 -15.39 -8.26 3.29
C GLY A 24 -15.84 -7.59 2.00
N CYS A 25 -15.13 -6.58 1.50
CA CYS A 25 -15.40 -5.99 0.20
C CYS A 25 -14.91 -6.91 -0.94
N GLN A 26 -15.62 -6.90 -2.07
CA GLN A 26 -15.07 -7.45 -3.32
C GLN A 26 -14.14 -6.42 -3.94
N VAL A 27 -12.86 -6.77 -4.12
CA VAL A 27 -11.83 -5.85 -4.60
C VAL A 27 -11.28 -6.27 -5.94
N HIS A 28 -11.15 -5.32 -6.87
CA HIS A 28 -10.46 -5.48 -8.13
C HIS A 28 -9.37 -4.42 -8.27
N LEU A 29 -8.13 -4.85 -8.32
CA LEU A 29 -6.94 -4.01 -8.47
C LEU A 29 -6.46 -4.03 -9.92
N PHE A 30 -6.29 -2.86 -10.50
CA PHE A 30 -5.78 -2.66 -11.87
C PHE A 30 -4.38 -2.06 -11.81
N GLU A 31 -3.44 -2.66 -12.50
CA GLU A 31 -2.06 -2.16 -12.61
C GLU A 31 -1.64 -2.11 -14.08
N LYS A 32 -1.12 -0.98 -14.51
CA LYS A 32 -0.68 -0.76 -15.89
C LYS A 32 0.59 -1.53 -16.28
N ASN A 33 1.40 -1.89 -15.30
CA ASN A 33 2.63 -2.63 -15.53
C ASN A 33 2.40 -4.14 -15.48
N GLU A 34 3.43 -4.86 -15.88
CA GLU A 34 3.48 -6.34 -15.89
C GLU A 34 3.57 -6.97 -14.49
N LYS A 35 3.80 -6.15 -13.45
CA LYS A 35 3.91 -6.59 -12.05
C LYS A 35 3.51 -5.50 -11.06
N LEU A 36 3.12 -5.91 -9.88
CA LEU A 36 2.83 -5.03 -8.76
C LEU A 36 4.12 -4.44 -8.14
N GLY A 37 3.99 -3.34 -7.41
CA GLY A 37 5.04 -2.80 -6.56
C GLY A 37 6.28 -2.28 -7.29
N LYS A 38 6.21 -1.95 -8.56
CA LYS A 38 7.37 -1.59 -9.40
C LYS A 38 8.19 -0.44 -8.82
N LYS A 39 7.52 0.61 -8.31
CA LYS A 39 8.18 1.72 -7.64
C LYS A 39 8.69 1.31 -6.25
N LEU A 40 7.96 0.47 -5.53
CA LEU A 40 8.36 -0.05 -4.23
C LEU A 40 9.67 -0.85 -4.32
N PHE A 41 9.82 -1.62 -5.41
CA PHE A 41 11.01 -2.45 -5.66
C PHE A 41 12.31 -1.66 -5.65
N ILE A 42 12.32 -0.41 -6.11
CA ILE A 42 13.53 0.44 -6.19
C ILE A 42 13.73 1.35 -4.99
N THR A 43 12.77 1.43 -4.08
CA THR A 43 12.88 2.31 -2.89
C THR A 43 13.98 1.83 -1.95
N GLY A 44 14.59 2.79 -1.22
CA GLY A 44 15.67 2.48 -0.28
C GLY A 44 16.85 1.74 -0.94
N LYS A 45 17.15 2.02 -2.21
CA LYS A 45 18.17 1.31 -3.01
C LYS A 45 17.90 -0.21 -3.11
N GLY A 46 16.65 -0.58 -3.26
CA GLY A 46 16.21 -1.99 -3.34
C GLY A 46 15.95 -2.66 -1.99
N ARG A 47 16.15 -1.96 -0.89
CA ARG A 47 15.96 -2.48 0.48
C ARG A 47 14.56 -2.23 1.04
N CYS A 48 13.82 -1.24 0.51
CA CYS A 48 12.52 -0.79 0.97
C CYS A 48 12.52 -0.25 2.42
N ASN A 49 12.93 1.00 2.61
CA ASN A 49 12.59 1.71 3.85
C ASN A 49 11.09 2.02 3.81
N PHE A 50 10.27 1.23 4.50
CA PHE A 50 8.79 1.32 4.37
C PHE A 50 8.15 2.20 5.45
N THR A 51 8.79 2.39 6.59
CA THR A 51 8.34 3.29 7.65
C THR A 51 9.52 3.74 8.52
N ASN A 52 9.20 4.54 9.54
CA ASN A 52 10.12 4.95 10.59
C ASN A 52 9.58 4.48 11.95
N ASP A 53 10.43 3.94 12.81
CA ASP A 53 10.07 3.51 14.16
C ASP A 53 10.12 4.71 15.12
N CYS A 54 9.14 5.59 15.02
CA CYS A 54 9.07 6.81 15.82
C CYS A 54 7.65 7.07 16.35
N PRO A 55 7.54 7.84 17.45
CA PRO A 55 6.26 8.36 17.92
C PRO A 55 5.59 9.28 16.89
N GLU A 56 4.27 9.44 17.02
CA GLU A 56 3.49 10.30 16.13
C GLU A 56 3.98 11.75 16.13
N GLU A 57 4.40 12.28 17.27
CA GLU A 57 4.90 13.65 17.41
C GLU A 57 6.14 13.88 16.54
N ASP A 58 7.10 12.95 16.56
CA ASP A 58 8.34 13.00 15.76
C ASP A 58 8.04 12.86 14.28
N PHE A 59 7.07 12.00 13.93
CA PHE A 59 6.60 11.87 12.56
C PHE A 59 6.03 13.20 12.05
N PHE A 60 5.11 13.81 12.79
CA PHE A 60 4.49 15.08 12.38
C PHE A 60 5.50 16.24 12.34
N ALA A 61 6.46 16.28 13.27
CA ALA A 61 7.53 17.26 13.26
C ALA A 61 8.42 17.16 12.01
N SER A 62 8.50 15.98 11.41
CA SER A 62 9.28 15.71 10.19
C SER A 62 8.52 16.01 8.88
N VAL A 63 7.22 16.28 8.94
CA VAL A 63 6.40 16.59 7.76
C VAL A 63 6.65 18.03 7.31
N VAL A 64 7.17 18.19 6.10
CA VAL A 64 7.62 19.47 5.55
C VAL A 64 6.48 20.49 5.38
N SER A 65 5.28 20.03 5.03
CA SER A 65 4.14 20.91 4.82
C SER A 65 2.81 20.21 5.13
N ASN A 66 1.84 20.98 5.65
CA ASN A 66 0.49 20.55 5.95
C ASN A 66 0.38 19.22 6.75
N PRO A 67 1.06 19.07 7.91
CA PRO A 67 1.01 17.85 8.70
C PRO A 67 -0.41 17.48 9.14
N LYS A 68 -1.29 18.45 9.34
CA LYS A 68 -2.69 18.24 9.75
C LYS A 68 -3.47 17.36 8.77
N PHE A 69 -3.13 17.39 7.49
CA PHE A 69 -3.74 16.54 6.47
C PHE A 69 -3.55 15.05 6.76
N LEU A 70 -2.45 14.68 7.41
CA LEU A 70 -2.10 13.29 7.70
C LEU A 70 -2.64 12.77 9.04
N TYR A 71 -3.24 13.63 9.89
CA TYR A 71 -3.64 13.23 11.24
C TYR A 71 -4.55 12.00 11.24
N SER A 72 -5.64 12.03 10.47
CA SER A 72 -6.59 10.91 10.42
C SER A 72 -5.93 9.61 9.92
N SER A 73 -5.07 9.71 8.92
CA SER A 73 -4.39 8.55 8.34
C SER A 73 -3.37 7.95 9.31
N LEU A 74 -2.56 8.80 9.95
CA LEU A 74 -1.51 8.32 10.86
C LEU A 74 -2.08 7.78 12.17
N TYR A 75 -3.11 8.43 12.74
CA TYR A 75 -3.79 7.88 13.93
C TYR A 75 -4.55 6.58 13.63
N GLY A 76 -5.01 6.38 12.39
CA GLY A 76 -5.63 5.13 11.95
C GLY A 76 -4.64 4.01 11.63
N PHE A 77 -3.43 4.37 11.16
CA PHE A 77 -2.38 3.43 10.78
C PHE A 77 -1.01 4.07 10.93
N ASN A 78 -0.48 4.05 12.16
CA ASN A 78 0.78 4.70 12.52
C ASN A 78 2.02 3.88 12.15
N CYS A 79 3.19 4.39 12.49
CA CYS A 79 4.47 3.74 12.20
C CYS A 79 4.58 2.34 12.81
N GLN A 80 4.16 2.18 14.06
CA GLN A 80 4.16 0.89 14.76
C GLN A 80 3.17 -0.09 14.13
N ALA A 81 1.97 0.38 13.77
CA ALA A 81 0.99 -0.43 13.06
C ALA A 81 1.52 -0.91 11.70
N SER A 82 2.30 -0.07 11.00
CA SER A 82 2.96 -0.46 9.74
C SER A 82 3.99 -1.58 9.96
N ILE A 83 4.79 -1.51 11.02
CA ILE A 83 5.76 -2.57 11.38
C ILE A 83 5.01 -3.86 11.69
N ALA A 84 4.06 -3.81 12.62
CA ALA A 84 3.26 -4.96 13.02
C ALA A 84 2.51 -5.59 11.83
N PHE A 85 2.01 -4.78 10.90
CA PHE A 85 1.34 -5.26 9.70
C PHE A 85 2.25 -6.16 8.86
N PHE A 86 3.48 -5.74 8.58
CA PHE A 86 4.41 -6.56 7.79
C PHE A 86 4.93 -7.77 8.56
N GLU A 87 5.18 -7.65 9.87
CA GLU A 87 5.52 -8.80 10.71
C GLU A 87 4.41 -9.85 10.73
N ASN A 88 3.15 -9.45 10.83
CA ASN A 88 1.99 -10.34 10.73
C ASN A 88 1.86 -10.99 9.35
N LEU A 89 2.36 -10.34 8.29
CA LEU A 89 2.48 -10.94 6.96
C LEU A 89 3.70 -11.86 6.82
N GLY A 90 4.46 -12.09 7.90
CA GLY A 90 5.62 -12.96 7.90
C GLY A 90 6.90 -12.33 7.34
N VAL A 91 6.99 -11.01 7.34
CA VAL A 91 8.22 -10.28 6.97
C VAL A 91 8.91 -9.81 8.25
N PRO A 92 10.02 -10.43 8.68
CA PRO A 92 10.81 -9.91 9.79
C PRO A 92 11.30 -8.51 9.50
N VAL A 93 11.19 -7.62 10.48
CA VAL A 93 11.57 -6.21 10.37
C VAL A 93 12.81 -5.92 11.20
N LYS A 94 13.68 -5.04 10.72
CA LYS A 94 14.78 -4.46 11.48
C LYS A 94 14.71 -2.94 11.43
N VAL A 95 15.14 -2.32 12.52
CA VAL A 95 15.26 -0.87 12.64
C VAL A 95 16.75 -0.49 12.64
N GLU A 96 17.11 0.45 11.80
CA GLU A 96 18.48 0.94 11.65
C GLU A 96 18.61 2.39 12.14
N ARG A 97 19.84 2.93 12.09
CA ARG A 97 20.13 4.32 12.48
C ARG A 97 19.10 5.29 11.88
N GLY A 98 18.61 6.21 12.71
CA GLY A 98 17.56 7.16 12.33
C GLY A 98 16.17 6.53 12.32
N ASN A 99 15.96 5.47 13.09
CA ASN A 99 14.71 4.77 13.28
C ASN A 99 14.08 4.24 11.96
N ARG A 100 14.89 4.01 10.94
CA ARG A 100 14.41 3.53 9.63
C ARG A 100 14.11 2.05 9.68
N ALA A 101 12.88 1.68 9.35
CA ALA A 101 12.43 0.30 9.31
C ALA A 101 12.59 -0.30 7.90
N PHE A 102 13.19 -1.49 7.86
CA PHE A 102 13.43 -2.27 6.64
C PHE A 102 13.03 -3.73 6.85
N PRO A 103 12.73 -4.51 5.79
CA PRO A 103 12.74 -5.95 5.93
C PRO A 103 14.11 -6.43 6.37
N ALA A 104 14.18 -7.39 7.29
CA ALA A 104 15.44 -7.90 7.84
C ALA A 104 16.38 -8.47 6.77
N SER A 105 15.81 -8.97 5.68
CA SER A 105 16.52 -9.51 4.51
C SER A 105 17.22 -8.45 3.64
N ASP A 106 16.90 -7.16 3.81
CA ASP A 106 17.30 -6.07 2.91
C ASP A 106 16.76 -6.20 1.47
N HIS A 107 15.69 -6.97 1.25
CA HIS A 107 15.08 -7.14 -0.05
C HIS A 107 13.67 -6.57 -0.11
N SER A 108 13.48 -5.51 -0.90
CA SER A 108 12.16 -4.92 -1.18
C SER A 108 11.15 -5.93 -1.76
N SER A 109 11.65 -6.95 -2.43
CA SER A 109 10.83 -8.04 -2.98
C SER A 109 10.09 -8.82 -1.89
N ASP A 110 10.56 -8.87 -0.65
CA ASP A 110 9.87 -9.57 0.43
C ASP A 110 8.60 -8.84 0.86
N ILE A 111 8.68 -7.51 0.93
CA ILE A 111 7.51 -6.66 1.16
C ILE A 111 6.46 -6.86 0.05
N ILE A 112 6.91 -6.83 -1.23
CA ILE A 112 6.01 -6.99 -2.37
C ILE A 112 5.36 -8.38 -2.36
N ARG A 113 6.16 -9.45 -2.19
CA ARG A 113 5.67 -10.83 -2.14
C ARG A 113 4.69 -11.07 -0.98
N ALA A 114 4.94 -10.47 0.17
CA ALA A 114 4.03 -10.57 1.31
C ALA A 114 2.66 -9.95 1.00
N LEU A 115 2.64 -8.74 0.41
CA LEU A 115 1.41 -8.10 -0.03
C LEU A 115 0.70 -8.89 -1.12
N GLU A 116 1.41 -9.36 -2.15
CA GLU A 116 0.83 -10.16 -3.24
C GLU A 116 0.22 -11.47 -2.71
N ARG A 117 0.89 -12.15 -1.80
CA ARG A 117 0.38 -13.36 -1.16
C ARG A 117 -0.92 -13.05 -0.42
N ARG A 118 -0.92 -11.99 0.40
CA ARG A 118 -2.11 -11.59 1.15
C ARG A 118 -3.29 -11.23 0.25
N LEU A 119 -3.05 -10.50 -0.82
CA LEU A 119 -4.09 -10.18 -1.81
C LEU A 119 -4.73 -11.43 -2.43
N ARG A 120 -3.92 -12.45 -2.75
CA ARG A 120 -4.42 -13.72 -3.29
C ARG A 120 -5.22 -14.50 -2.24
N GLU A 121 -4.74 -14.57 -1.00
CA GLU A 121 -5.45 -15.22 0.13
C GLU A 121 -6.82 -14.60 0.36
N LEU A 122 -6.94 -13.29 0.21
CA LEU A 122 -8.18 -12.54 0.35
C LEU A 122 -9.08 -12.57 -0.90
N GLY A 123 -8.66 -13.25 -1.96
CA GLY A 123 -9.44 -13.35 -3.19
C GLY A 123 -9.53 -12.04 -4.00
N VAL A 124 -8.58 -11.12 -3.81
CA VAL A 124 -8.53 -9.87 -4.59
C VAL A 124 -8.26 -10.19 -6.06
N LYS A 125 -9.13 -9.70 -6.96
CA LYS A 125 -8.91 -9.80 -8.39
C LYS A 125 -7.83 -8.80 -8.81
N ILE A 126 -6.82 -9.25 -9.56
CA ILE A 126 -5.71 -8.42 -10.03
C ILE A 126 -5.65 -8.49 -11.56
N SER A 127 -5.67 -7.32 -12.20
CA SER A 127 -5.44 -7.17 -13.63
C SER A 127 -4.16 -6.38 -13.87
N LEU A 128 -3.13 -7.07 -14.36
CA LEU A 128 -1.87 -6.48 -14.80
C LEU A 128 -1.96 -6.02 -16.26
N ASN A 129 -0.99 -5.21 -16.71
CA ASN A 129 -0.97 -4.63 -18.06
C ASN A 129 -2.30 -3.92 -18.41
N THR A 130 -2.96 -3.37 -17.39
CA THR A 130 -4.28 -2.75 -17.52
C THR A 130 -4.23 -1.32 -16.99
N GLU A 131 -4.14 -0.37 -17.90
CA GLU A 131 -4.06 1.05 -17.55
C GLU A 131 -5.45 1.63 -17.34
N VAL A 132 -5.68 2.23 -16.17
CA VAL A 132 -6.89 3.03 -15.90
C VAL A 132 -6.65 4.43 -16.43
N ARG A 133 -7.53 4.88 -17.32
CA ARG A 133 -7.48 6.22 -17.91
C ARG A 133 -8.19 7.26 -17.06
N GLU A 134 -9.41 6.92 -16.59
CA GLU A 134 -10.21 7.86 -15.81
C GLU A 134 -11.20 7.14 -14.90
N VAL A 135 -11.73 7.88 -13.92
CA VAL A 135 -12.86 7.44 -13.09
C VAL A 135 -14.16 7.87 -13.78
N PHE A 136 -14.99 6.90 -14.13
CA PHE A 136 -16.32 7.17 -14.66
C PHE A 136 -17.27 7.54 -13.53
N CYS A 137 -17.88 8.73 -13.63
CA CYS A 137 -18.85 9.22 -12.67
C CYS A 137 -20.24 9.32 -13.29
N ARG A 138 -21.26 8.96 -12.51
CA ARG A 138 -22.67 9.13 -12.85
C ARG A 138 -23.37 9.80 -11.66
N GLU A 139 -24.12 10.86 -11.93
CA GLU A 139 -24.88 11.60 -10.91
C GLU A 139 -24.01 12.02 -9.69
N GLY A 140 -22.78 12.47 -9.95
CA GLY A 140 -21.82 12.91 -8.92
C GLY A 140 -21.19 11.78 -8.09
N ARG A 141 -21.37 10.51 -8.48
CA ARG A 141 -20.80 9.34 -7.80
C ARG A 141 -19.90 8.55 -8.72
N ALA A 142 -18.83 7.98 -8.17
CA ALA A 142 -18.00 7.06 -8.92
C ALA A 142 -18.81 5.80 -9.26
N ALA A 143 -18.90 5.50 -10.56
CA ALA A 143 -19.68 4.40 -11.10
C ALA A 143 -18.82 3.31 -11.76
N GLY A 144 -17.55 3.59 -12.04
CA GLY A 144 -16.64 2.65 -12.64
C GLY A 144 -15.30 3.27 -13.04
N LEU A 145 -14.52 2.50 -13.78
CA LEU A 145 -13.23 2.92 -14.35
C LEU A 145 -13.29 2.78 -15.87
N VAL A 146 -12.68 3.73 -16.57
CA VAL A 146 -12.43 3.62 -18.01
C VAL A 146 -11.00 3.15 -18.20
N LEU A 147 -10.85 2.05 -18.90
CA LEU A 147 -9.54 1.48 -19.22
C LEU A 147 -9.00 2.09 -20.52
N LYS A 148 -7.69 2.11 -20.64
CA LYS A 148 -7.03 2.46 -21.90
C LYS A 148 -6.99 1.23 -22.79
N ASP A 149 -7.36 1.42 -24.07
CA ASP A 149 -7.29 0.40 -25.11
C ASP A 149 -5.84 -0.03 -25.39
#